data_d30ac295effa5568c3365c82b3de4863
#
_entry.id   d30ac295effa5568c3365c82b3de4863
#
_cell.length_a   1.000
_cell.length_b   1.000
_cell.length_c   1.000
_cell.angle_alpha   90.00
_cell.angle_beta   90.00
_cell.angle_gamma   90.00
#
_symmetry.space_group_name_H-M   'P 1'
#
loop_
_entity.id
_entity.type
_entity.pdbx_description
1 polymer ?
#
loop_
_entity_poly.entity_id
_entity_poly.type
_entity_poly.pdbx_seq_one_letter_code
_entity_poly.pdbx_strand_id
1 'polypeptide(L)'
;MTITMHTQTVDQAKAIKTIKGKVSDIDKMKVEEQKKAVRSGYDMDILPPDLVTFSQDAKNLLNDLQSRNERMFLLTFLVVNTAATRRELDNDLFTVSGIMQKYNCLLKRLDFQQEQGLVSSLP
;
A
#
# COMPACT_ATOMS: atom_id res chain seq x y z
N MET A 1 19.11 0.71 15.13
CA MET A 1 17.86 0.55 14.32
C MET A 1 17.55 -0.92 14.14
N THR A 2 16.33 -1.33 14.39
CA THR A 2 15.84 -2.71 14.20
C THR A 2 14.63 -2.68 13.27
N ILE A 3 14.59 -3.61 12.31
CA ILE A 3 13.46 -3.76 11.39
C ILE A 3 12.85 -5.12 11.63
N THR A 4 11.57 -5.15 11.95
CA THR A 4 10.81 -6.39 12.14
C THR A 4 9.76 -6.49 11.05
N MET A 5 9.63 -7.65 10.45
CA MET A 5 8.64 -7.94 9.42
C MET A 5 7.65 -8.97 9.95
N HIS A 6 6.39 -8.58 10.03
CA HIS A 6 5.30 -9.49 10.33
C HIS A 6 4.61 -9.91 9.04
N THR A 7 4.45 -11.20 8.84
CA THR A 7 3.75 -11.76 7.69
C THR A 7 2.52 -12.52 8.17
N GLN A 8 1.40 -12.26 7.53
CA GLN A 8 0.16 -12.97 7.80
C GLN A 8 -0.38 -13.56 6.49
N THR A 9 -0.67 -14.84 6.51
CA THR A 9 -1.32 -15.49 5.36
C THR A 9 -2.76 -15.04 5.24
N VAL A 10 -3.21 -14.82 4.00
CA VAL A 10 -4.61 -14.52 3.70
C VAL A 10 -5.24 -15.74 3.07
N ASP A 11 -6.44 -16.11 3.52
CA ASP A 11 -7.22 -17.15 2.87
C ASP A 11 -7.46 -16.81 1.40
N GLN A 12 -7.29 -17.81 0.52
CA GLN A 12 -7.34 -17.60 -0.93
C GLN A 12 -8.70 -17.05 -1.40
N ALA A 13 -9.79 -17.58 -0.87
CA ALA A 13 -11.13 -17.12 -1.24
C ALA A 13 -11.35 -15.67 -0.80
N LYS A 14 -10.87 -15.33 0.40
CA LYS A 14 -10.92 -13.97 0.93
C LYS A 14 -10.05 -13.01 0.11
N ALA A 15 -8.84 -13.42 -0.27
CA ALA A 15 -7.94 -12.64 -1.11
C ALA A 15 -8.60 -12.33 -2.46
N ILE A 16 -9.10 -13.34 -3.16
CA ILE A 16 -9.79 -13.20 -4.45
C ILE A 16 -11.00 -12.26 -4.32
N LYS A 17 -11.83 -12.43 -3.28
CA LYS A 17 -12.99 -11.56 -3.03
C LYS A 17 -12.58 -10.10 -2.82
N THR A 18 -11.53 -9.87 -2.04
CA THR A 18 -11.01 -8.52 -1.77
C THR A 18 -10.52 -7.85 -3.04
N ILE A 19 -9.72 -8.56 -3.86
CA ILE A 19 -9.18 -8.00 -5.12
C ILE A 19 -10.30 -7.78 -6.15
N LYS A 20 -11.27 -8.70 -6.27
CA LYS A 20 -12.46 -8.47 -7.11
C LYS A 20 -13.22 -7.21 -6.72
N GLY A 21 -13.39 -6.97 -5.42
CA GLY A 21 -13.99 -5.72 -4.91
C GLY A 21 -13.20 -4.50 -5.37
N LYS A 22 -11.87 -4.52 -5.24
CA LYS A 22 -11.01 -3.42 -5.69
C LYS A 22 -11.07 -3.18 -7.20
N VAL A 23 -11.06 -4.25 -8.01
CA VAL A 23 -11.24 -4.13 -9.47
C VAL A 23 -12.56 -3.46 -9.80
N SER A 24 -13.66 -3.88 -9.15
CA SER A 24 -14.98 -3.28 -9.35
C SER A 24 -15.01 -1.79 -8.97
N ASP A 25 -14.36 -1.41 -7.86
CA ASP A 25 -14.29 -0.01 -7.44
C ASP A 25 -13.48 0.84 -8.43
N ILE A 26 -12.37 0.32 -8.95
CA ILE A 26 -11.56 0.99 -9.97
C ILE A 26 -12.37 1.15 -11.27
N ASP A 27 -13.11 0.13 -11.69
CA ASP A 27 -13.95 0.22 -12.89
C ASP A 27 -15.08 1.27 -12.73
N LYS A 28 -15.67 1.39 -11.53
CA LYS A 28 -16.62 2.48 -11.23
C LYS A 28 -15.96 3.85 -11.32
N MET A 29 -14.76 4.01 -10.76
CA MET A 29 -14.00 5.26 -10.85
C MET A 29 -13.71 5.64 -12.31
N LYS A 30 -13.36 4.67 -13.16
CA LYS A 30 -13.17 4.90 -14.60
C LYS A 30 -14.43 5.45 -15.25
N VAL A 31 -15.58 4.83 -14.98
CA VAL A 31 -16.88 5.28 -15.53
C VAL A 31 -17.21 6.70 -15.05
N GLU A 32 -16.92 7.02 -13.79
CA GLU A 32 -17.14 8.37 -13.25
C GLU A 32 -16.24 9.41 -13.92
N GLU A 33 -14.96 9.11 -14.12
CA GLU A 33 -14.03 10.01 -14.82
C GLU A 33 -14.41 10.19 -16.29
N GLN A 34 -14.83 9.13 -16.99
CA GLN A 34 -15.36 9.24 -18.34
C GLN A 34 -16.60 10.14 -18.40
N LYS A 35 -17.55 10.00 -17.47
CA LYS A 35 -18.73 10.87 -17.40
C LYS A 35 -18.35 12.33 -17.15
N LYS A 36 -17.35 12.59 -16.31
CA LYS A 36 -16.84 13.95 -16.08
C LYS A 36 -16.21 14.52 -17.35
N ALA A 37 -15.36 13.74 -18.05
CA ALA A 37 -14.75 14.16 -19.30
C ALA A 37 -15.79 14.55 -20.35
N VAL A 38 -16.82 13.74 -20.55
CA VAL A 38 -17.92 14.04 -21.49
C VAL A 38 -18.66 15.32 -21.11
N ARG A 39 -18.96 15.52 -19.82
CA ARG A 39 -19.63 16.76 -19.36
C ARG A 39 -18.77 18.01 -19.54
N SER A 40 -17.45 17.86 -19.54
CA SER A 40 -16.50 18.94 -19.74
C SER A 40 -16.11 19.15 -21.22
N GLY A 41 -16.70 18.38 -22.14
CA GLY A 41 -16.42 18.49 -23.58
C GLY A 41 -15.08 17.88 -24.01
N TYR A 42 -14.46 17.07 -23.17
CA TYR A 42 -13.25 16.31 -23.51
C TYR A 42 -13.58 14.93 -24.08
N ASP A 43 -12.62 14.37 -24.83
CA ASP A 43 -12.75 13.05 -25.42
C ASP A 43 -12.89 11.95 -24.34
N MET A 44 -13.73 10.95 -24.58
CA MET A 44 -14.01 9.86 -23.63
C MET A 44 -12.79 8.99 -23.31
N ASP A 45 -11.75 9.05 -24.15
CA ASP A 45 -10.56 8.21 -24.02
C ASP A 45 -9.48 8.81 -23.11
N ILE A 46 -9.68 10.02 -22.59
CA ILE A 46 -8.73 10.68 -21.68
C ILE A 46 -9.02 10.25 -20.23
N LEU A 47 -8.49 9.08 -19.87
CA LEU A 47 -8.45 8.64 -18.47
C LEU A 47 -7.12 9.03 -17.81
N PRO A 48 -7.11 9.35 -16.52
CA PRO A 48 -5.86 9.53 -15.78
C PRO A 48 -4.95 8.30 -15.94
N PRO A 49 -3.67 8.47 -16.32
CA PRO A 49 -2.74 7.35 -16.56
C PRO A 49 -2.63 6.40 -15.36
N ASP A 50 -2.64 6.95 -14.15
CA ASP A 50 -2.57 6.19 -12.91
C ASP A 50 -3.75 5.22 -12.76
N LEU A 51 -4.96 5.67 -13.14
CA LEU A 51 -6.16 4.85 -13.05
C LEU A 51 -6.14 3.68 -14.03
N VAL A 52 -5.55 3.88 -15.21
CA VAL A 52 -5.35 2.82 -16.21
C VAL A 52 -4.37 1.78 -15.68
N THR A 53 -3.23 2.24 -15.15
CA THR A 53 -2.18 1.39 -14.58
C THR A 53 -2.73 0.57 -13.40
N PHE A 54 -3.37 1.20 -12.44
CA PHE A 54 -3.96 0.52 -11.28
C PHE A 54 -5.01 -0.52 -11.67
N SER A 55 -5.80 -0.23 -12.71
CA SER A 55 -6.77 -1.20 -13.23
C SER A 55 -6.09 -2.42 -13.80
N GLN A 56 -5.02 -2.23 -14.58
CA GLN A 56 -4.28 -3.33 -15.17
C GLN A 56 -3.59 -4.17 -14.11
N ASP A 57 -2.94 -3.53 -13.15
CA ASP A 57 -2.24 -4.20 -12.05
C ASP A 57 -3.20 -5.02 -11.18
N ALA A 58 -4.37 -4.45 -10.86
CA ALA A 58 -5.39 -5.16 -10.09
C ALA A 58 -5.94 -6.39 -10.83
N LYS A 59 -6.12 -6.30 -12.15
CA LYS A 59 -6.56 -7.42 -12.99
C LYS A 59 -5.47 -8.49 -13.12
N ASN A 60 -4.22 -8.10 -13.27
CA ASN A 60 -3.07 -9.01 -13.30
C ASN A 60 -2.96 -9.77 -11.97
N LEU A 61 -3.03 -9.06 -10.85
CA LEU A 61 -3.02 -9.67 -9.52
C LEU A 61 -4.17 -10.65 -9.33
N LEU A 62 -5.38 -10.30 -9.79
CA LEU A 62 -6.53 -11.20 -9.73
C LEU A 62 -6.28 -12.47 -10.54
N ASN A 63 -5.72 -12.35 -11.74
CA ASN A 63 -5.37 -13.47 -12.58
C ASN A 63 -4.32 -14.38 -11.92
N ASP A 64 -3.29 -13.82 -11.31
CA ASP A 64 -2.25 -14.56 -10.60
C ASP A 64 -2.82 -15.36 -9.44
N LEU A 65 -3.73 -14.77 -8.67
CA LEU A 65 -4.41 -15.44 -7.57
C LEU A 65 -5.35 -16.58 -8.04
N GLN A 66 -6.03 -16.41 -9.19
CA GLN A 66 -7.02 -17.38 -9.68
C GLN A 66 -6.40 -18.48 -10.56
N SER A 67 -5.47 -18.10 -11.44
CA SER A 67 -4.98 -19.00 -12.49
C SER A 67 -3.63 -19.62 -12.15
N ARG A 68 -2.78 -18.91 -11.41
CA ARG A 68 -1.44 -19.37 -11.03
C ARG A 68 -1.36 -19.95 -9.63
N ASN A 69 -2.48 -19.95 -8.90
CA ASN A 69 -2.54 -20.41 -7.51
C ASN A 69 -1.54 -19.71 -6.58
N GLU A 70 -1.20 -18.46 -6.90
CA GLU A 70 -0.37 -17.63 -6.05
C GLU A 70 -1.11 -17.25 -4.78
N ARG A 71 -0.35 -17.00 -3.70
CA ARG A 71 -0.94 -16.68 -2.40
C ARG A 71 -0.63 -15.25 -2.02
N MET A 72 -1.61 -14.58 -1.43
CA MET A 72 -1.45 -13.24 -0.89
C MET A 72 -1.05 -13.29 0.58
N PHE A 73 -0.10 -12.43 0.93
CA PHE A 73 0.33 -12.21 2.31
C PHE A 73 0.13 -10.75 2.66
N LEU A 74 -0.30 -10.49 3.89
CA LEU A 74 -0.23 -9.15 4.47
C LEU A 74 1.15 -8.99 5.12
N LEU A 75 1.83 -7.92 4.76
CA LEU A 75 3.13 -7.57 5.32
C LEU A 75 3.00 -6.32 6.16
N THR A 76 3.54 -6.36 7.38
CA THR A 76 3.69 -5.19 8.24
C THR A 76 5.16 -5.05 8.59
N PHE A 77 5.75 -3.92 8.24
CA PHE A 77 7.10 -3.56 8.64
C PHE A 77 7.05 -2.64 9.83
N LEU A 78 7.76 -3.00 10.88
CA LEU A 78 7.96 -2.18 12.06
C LEU A 78 9.43 -1.78 12.14
N VAL A 79 9.69 -0.48 12.21
CA VAL A 79 11.04 0.08 12.35
C VAL A 79 11.17 0.68 13.72
N VAL A 80 12.08 0.14 14.53
CA VAL A 80 12.44 0.68 15.84
C VAL A 80 13.79 1.36 15.70
N ASN A 81 13.83 2.66 15.96
CA ASN A 81 15.06 3.44 16.00
C ASN A 81 15.31 3.96 17.39
N THR A 82 16.58 3.93 17.82
CA THR A 82 17.05 4.45 19.09
C THR A 82 18.26 5.34 18.84
N ALA A 83 18.36 6.46 19.54
CA ALA A 83 19.48 7.38 19.46
C ALA A 83 19.87 7.90 20.85
N ALA A 84 21.07 8.41 21.00
CA ALA A 84 21.55 8.96 22.26
C ALA A 84 20.89 10.31 22.59
N THR A 85 20.53 11.08 21.58
CA THR A 85 19.88 12.38 21.71
C THR A 85 18.61 12.46 20.85
N ARG A 86 17.67 13.31 21.28
CA ARG A 86 16.44 13.56 20.51
C ARG A 86 16.73 14.11 19.12
N ARG A 87 17.74 14.96 19.00
CA ARG A 87 18.13 15.55 17.70
C ARG A 87 18.62 14.50 16.72
N GLU A 88 19.41 13.53 17.19
CA GLU A 88 19.83 12.40 16.35
C GLU A 88 18.64 11.56 15.94
N LEU A 89 17.72 11.27 16.87
CA LEU A 89 16.52 10.50 16.56
C LEU A 89 15.66 11.18 15.49
N ASP A 90 15.46 12.50 15.58
CA ASP A 90 14.69 13.26 14.60
C ASP A 90 15.38 13.29 13.23
N ASN A 91 16.71 13.38 13.18
CA ASN A 91 17.50 13.30 11.94
C ASN A 91 17.39 11.91 11.30
N ASP A 92 17.47 10.86 12.08
CA ASP A 92 17.33 9.49 11.60
C ASP A 92 15.92 9.24 11.02
N LEU A 93 14.90 9.71 11.73
CA LEU A 93 13.51 9.62 11.26
C LEU A 93 13.31 10.36 9.93
N PHE A 94 13.89 11.54 9.79
CA PHE A 94 13.84 12.30 8.54
C PHE A 94 14.52 11.54 7.40
N THR A 95 15.70 10.98 7.66
CA THR A 95 16.48 10.20 6.68
C THR A 95 15.70 8.95 6.24
N VAL A 96 15.21 8.19 7.20
CA VAL A 96 14.43 6.96 6.92
C VAL A 96 13.15 7.29 6.15
N SER A 97 12.44 8.36 6.54
CA SER A 97 11.24 8.81 5.81
C SER A 97 11.56 9.19 4.36
N GLY A 98 12.67 9.89 4.13
CA GLY A 98 13.11 10.25 2.78
C GLY A 98 13.45 9.03 1.91
N ILE A 99 14.11 8.02 2.50
CA ILE A 99 14.40 6.77 1.80
C ILE A 99 13.10 6.04 1.44
N MET A 100 12.18 5.93 2.39
CA MET A 100 10.90 5.22 2.16
C MET A 100 10.03 5.91 1.12
N GLN A 101 9.99 7.25 1.11
CA GLN A 101 9.29 8.01 0.08
C GLN A 101 9.84 7.76 -1.32
N LYS A 102 11.16 7.62 -1.46
CA LYS A 102 11.79 7.27 -2.75
C LYS A 102 11.26 5.96 -3.33
N TYR A 103 10.84 5.03 -2.46
CA TYR A 103 10.27 3.74 -2.85
C TYR A 103 8.74 3.70 -2.74
N ASN A 104 8.07 4.85 -2.74
CA ASN A 104 6.62 4.98 -2.61
C ASN A 104 6.02 4.31 -1.36
N CYS A 105 6.82 4.22 -0.29
CA CYS A 105 6.39 3.70 1.00
C CYS A 105 6.13 4.85 1.97
N LEU A 106 4.99 4.80 2.65
CA LEU A 106 4.62 5.78 3.67
C LEU A 106 4.90 5.21 5.05
N LEU A 107 5.72 5.91 5.85
CA LEU A 107 5.92 5.60 7.25
C LEU A 107 4.88 6.29 8.12
N LYS A 108 4.26 5.53 9.00
CA LYS A 108 3.40 6.05 10.05
C LYS A 108 4.14 6.00 11.38
N ARG A 109 4.36 7.16 11.98
CA ARG A 109 4.95 7.26 13.32
C ARG A 109 3.94 6.77 14.36
N LEU A 110 4.42 5.98 15.33
CA LEU A 110 3.63 5.47 16.45
C LEU A 110 3.78 6.42 17.65
N ASP A 111 3.10 7.57 17.60
CA ASP A 111 3.11 8.53 18.70
C ASP A 111 2.27 7.98 19.86
N PHE A 112 2.85 8.02 21.07
CA PHE A 112 2.27 7.46 22.31
C PHE A 112 1.98 5.95 22.29
N GLN A 113 2.53 5.23 21.29
CA GLN A 113 2.40 3.78 21.14
C GLN A 113 3.78 3.09 21.04
N GLN A 114 4.83 3.76 21.52
CA GLN A 114 6.22 3.30 21.40
C GLN A 114 6.44 1.98 22.15
N GLU A 115 5.83 1.83 23.33
CA GLU A 115 5.92 0.61 24.12
C GLU A 115 5.31 -0.58 23.40
N GLN A 116 4.10 -0.43 22.87
CA GLN A 116 3.42 -1.48 22.09
C GLN A 116 4.22 -1.82 20.82
N GLY A 117 4.76 -0.79 20.15
CA GLY A 117 5.63 -0.98 19.00
C GLY A 117 6.89 -1.75 19.34
N LEU A 118 7.55 -1.43 20.46
CA LEU A 118 8.75 -2.13 20.93
C LEU A 118 8.43 -3.59 21.26
N VAL A 119 7.38 -3.86 22.01
CA VAL A 119 6.94 -5.23 22.36
C VAL A 119 6.64 -6.04 21.10
N SER A 120 5.98 -5.45 20.10
CA SER A 120 5.69 -6.10 18.82
C SER A 120 6.95 -6.35 17.97
N SER A 121 8.07 -5.71 18.27
CA SER A 121 9.34 -5.92 17.57
C SER A 121 10.18 -7.08 18.15
N LEU A 122 9.81 -7.56 19.33
CA LEU A 122 10.47 -8.68 19.99
C LEU A 122 9.94 -10.00 19.42
N PRO A 123 10.79 -11.07 19.34
CA PRO A 123 10.39 -12.38 18.88
C PRO A 123 9.46 -13.08 19.85
#